data_dfec3732dc385b5e49b1116c03bee1e6
#
_entry.id   dfec3732dc385b5e49b1116c03bee1e6
#
_cell.length_a   1.000
_cell.length_b   1.000
_cell.length_c   1.000
_cell.angle_alpha   90.00
_cell.angle_beta   90.00
_cell.angle_gamma   90.00
#
_symmetry.space_group_name_H-M   'P 1'
#
loop_
_entity.id
_entity.type
_entity.pdbx_description
1 polymer ?
#
loop_
_entity_poly.entity_id
_entity_poly.type
_entity_poly.pdbx_seq_one_letter_code
_entity_poly.pdbx_strand_id
1 'polypeptide(L)'
;MSTLHAKNAAAFNKNPEKVTRHDKTFWKVRMDHDAAAAQLPEWEALRDLASKIKKHTITHLPHYLEQFTAKLESRGVIVHWAADANEFNGIVLDILRAHNVKKLIKSKSMLTEECAMNPYLIEQGIDVVEGDLGERIVQLKKQRPSHIVMPALHLTREEVGDLFEEEGISHEKGNDDPSYLTHCARLSLHHEFMEAEAGLTGCNFGVADTGDIVVCTNEGNADMATSIPKLHIVAMGIEKLVPNYESLAVFHRLLARCGTGQPATAFTSHFRQARPGGEMHVVLVDNGRSNILESEEHQQILQCIRCGACMNTCPVYRRSGGHSYTYVIPGPIGVSLGMMHNPTFEYNNVSACSLCLSCDSVCPAKVAPGSQIYIWRQSLSKIGKADPLKREMSVGMDVLFEHPDLYQAALRMAPLANLVPESMTHFTRLNPWGIGHTKPEFAKKSFHQLWKEGKVDGMKHKKK
;
A
#
# COMPACT_ATOMS: atom_id res chain seq x y z
N MET A 1 -5.28 -22.70 12.99
CA MET A 1 -5.32 -22.90 11.53
C MET A 1 -4.43 -21.85 10.86
N SER A 2 -3.76 -22.21 9.74
CA SER A 2 -2.97 -21.26 8.97
C SER A 2 -3.88 -20.22 8.33
N THR A 3 -3.56 -18.91 8.45
CA THR A 3 -4.32 -17.84 7.82
C THR A 3 -4.22 -17.90 6.28
N LEU A 4 -5.16 -17.28 5.57
CA LEU A 4 -5.11 -17.22 4.10
C LEU A 4 -3.83 -16.51 3.62
N HIS A 5 -3.40 -15.44 4.31
CA HIS A 5 -2.12 -14.78 4.05
C HIS A 5 -0.95 -15.78 4.13
N ALA A 6 -0.88 -16.60 5.18
CA ALA A 6 0.21 -17.55 5.35
C ALA A 6 0.24 -18.63 4.24
N LYS A 7 -0.94 -19.07 3.76
CA LYS A 7 -1.05 -20.01 2.64
C LYS A 7 -0.53 -19.38 1.33
N ASN A 8 -0.93 -18.15 1.05
CA ASN A 8 -0.51 -17.42 -0.15
C ASN A 8 1.00 -17.10 -0.09
N ALA A 9 1.51 -16.70 1.06
CA ALA A 9 2.94 -16.49 1.29
C ALA A 9 3.75 -17.77 1.08
N ALA A 10 3.25 -18.92 1.56
CA ALA A 10 3.89 -20.21 1.31
C ALA A 10 3.92 -20.58 -0.18
N ALA A 11 2.88 -20.23 -0.94
CA ALA A 11 2.86 -20.40 -2.39
C ALA A 11 3.90 -19.51 -3.09
N PHE A 12 4.02 -18.24 -2.70
CA PHE A 12 5.04 -17.33 -3.21
C PHE A 12 6.46 -17.83 -2.90
N ASN A 13 6.69 -18.36 -1.70
CA ASN A 13 8.01 -18.84 -1.24
C ASN A 13 8.46 -20.17 -1.89
N LYS A 14 7.64 -20.80 -2.72
CA LYS A 14 8.06 -21.98 -3.50
C LYS A 14 9.13 -21.68 -4.55
N ASN A 15 9.28 -20.42 -4.95
CA ASN A 15 10.32 -19.98 -5.86
C ASN A 15 11.33 -19.07 -5.13
N PRO A 16 12.46 -19.62 -4.63
CA PRO A 16 13.45 -18.85 -3.87
C PRO A 16 14.12 -17.73 -4.67
N GLU A 17 14.29 -17.89 -5.98
CA GLU A 17 14.89 -16.88 -6.85
C GLU A 17 13.97 -15.67 -6.96
N LYS A 18 12.67 -15.90 -7.20
CA LYS A 18 11.65 -14.86 -7.22
C LYS A 18 11.58 -14.10 -5.91
N VAL A 19 11.61 -14.81 -4.77
CA VAL A 19 11.65 -14.22 -3.44
C VAL A 19 12.89 -13.34 -3.25
N THR A 20 14.07 -13.85 -3.63
CA THR A 20 15.33 -13.13 -3.46
C THR A 20 15.38 -11.87 -4.32
N ARG A 21 14.94 -11.96 -5.57
CA ARG A 21 14.83 -10.80 -6.48
C ARG A 21 13.88 -9.75 -5.91
N HIS A 22 12.69 -10.16 -5.49
CA HIS A 22 11.65 -9.30 -4.93
C HIS A 22 12.17 -8.56 -3.68
N ASP A 23 12.82 -9.27 -2.75
CA ASP A 23 13.42 -8.71 -1.55
C ASP A 23 14.51 -7.68 -1.88
N LYS A 24 15.44 -8.01 -2.78
CA LYS A 24 16.54 -7.13 -3.20
C LYS A 24 16.01 -5.87 -3.89
N THR A 25 15.01 -5.99 -4.76
CA THR A 25 14.45 -4.85 -5.50
C THR A 25 13.80 -3.86 -4.55
N PHE A 26 12.95 -4.31 -3.63
CA PHE A 26 12.32 -3.40 -2.66
C PHE A 26 13.31 -2.84 -1.65
N TRP A 27 14.33 -3.63 -1.29
CA TRP A 27 15.41 -3.10 -0.44
C TRP A 27 16.19 -1.99 -1.13
N LYS A 28 16.44 -2.12 -2.45
CA LYS A 28 17.04 -1.05 -3.24
C LYS A 28 16.16 0.21 -3.23
N VAL A 29 14.87 0.11 -3.49
CA VAL A 29 13.94 1.25 -3.43
C VAL A 29 13.92 1.88 -2.03
N ARG A 30 14.05 1.09 -0.96
CA ARG A 30 14.19 1.61 0.40
C ARG A 30 15.49 2.39 0.57
N MET A 31 16.59 1.91 0.04
CA MET A 31 17.89 2.64 0.10
C MET A 31 17.82 3.94 -0.70
N ASP A 32 17.19 3.92 -1.87
CA ASP A 32 16.99 5.11 -2.71
C ASP A 32 16.13 6.15 -1.97
N HIS A 33 15.08 5.71 -1.24
CA HIS A 33 14.30 6.58 -0.34
C HIS A 33 15.18 7.21 0.75
N ASP A 34 16.01 6.41 1.44
CA ASP A 34 16.84 6.92 2.53
C ASP A 34 17.88 7.94 2.01
N ALA A 35 18.46 7.68 0.83
CA ALA A 35 19.36 8.60 0.16
C ALA A 35 18.67 9.91 -0.24
N ALA A 36 17.45 9.84 -0.77
CA ALA A 36 16.66 11.02 -1.14
C ALA A 36 16.19 11.83 0.07
N ALA A 37 15.88 11.17 1.18
CA ALA A 37 15.54 11.81 2.45
C ALA A 37 16.74 12.54 3.03
N ALA A 38 17.94 11.93 3.00
CA ALA A 38 19.16 12.52 3.52
C ALA A 38 19.62 13.79 2.76
N GLN A 39 19.13 14.01 1.53
CA GLN A 39 19.38 15.24 0.77
C GLN A 39 18.60 16.45 1.31
N LEU A 40 17.64 16.25 2.21
CA LEU A 40 16.84 17.32 2.80
C LEU A 40 17.14 17.45 4.29
N PRO A 41 17.92 18.46 4.72
CA PRO A 41 18.21 18.69 6.14
C PRO A 41 16.95 18.85 6.99
N GLU A 42 15.87 19.40 6.40
CA GLU A 42 14.58 19.62 7.02
C GLU A 42 13.60 18.42 6.91
N TRP A 43 14.09 17.23 6.56
CA TRP A 43 13.25 16.05 6.31
C TRP A 43 12.23 15.77 7.43
N GLU A 44 12.67 15.73 8.68
CA GLU A 44 11.76 15.47 9.80
C GLU A 44 10.75 16.61 10.02
N ALA A 45 11.17 17.86 9.86
CA ALA A 45 10.27 19.00 9.95
C ALA A 45 9.19 18.97 8.86
N LEU A 46 9.54 18.55 7.63
CA LEU A 46 8.56 18.36 6.55
C LEU A 46 7.56 17.24 6.86
N ARG A 47 8.01 16.12 7.44
CA ARG A 47 7.13 15.02 7.86
C ARG A 47 6.18 15.46 8.97
N ASP A 48 6.67 16.23 9.96
CA ASP A 48 5.84 16.81 11.01
C ASP A 48 4.79 17.76 10.45
N LEU A 49 5.20 18.60 9.51
CA LEU A 49 4.30 19.54 8.84
C LEU A 49 3.25 18.80 8.00
N ALA A 50 3.65 17.79 7.23
CA ALA A 50 2.74 16.97 6.44
C ALA A 50 1.68 16.27 7.32
N SER A 51 2.11 15.72 8.46
CA SER A 51 1.19 15.11 9.43
C SER A 51 0.21 16.14 9.99
N LYS A 52 0.70 17.33 10.38
CA LYS A 52 -0.15 18.43 10.90
C LYS A 52 -1.16 18.90 9.86
N ILE A 53 -0.74 19.11 8.60
CA ILE A 53 -1.61 19.51 7.49
C ILE A 53 -2.71 18.46 7.29
N LYS A 54 -2.35 17.18 7.17
CA LYS A 54 -3.34 16.12 6.95
C LYS A 54 -4.29 15.98 8.13
N LYS A 55 -3.77 16.00 9.36
CA LYS A 55 -4.60 15.95 10.56
C LYS A 55 -5.60 17.12 10.59
N HIS A 56 -5.14 18.33 10.34
CA HIS A 56 -5.98 19.53 10.28
C HIS A 56 -7.06 19.39 9.20
N THR A 57 -6.67 19.01 7.98
CA THR A 57 -7.62 18.87 6.87
C THR A 57 -8.69 17.83 7.15
N ILE A 58 -8.32 16.68 7.73
CA ILE A 58 -9.24 15.59 8.06
C ILE A 58 -10.18 16.01 9.19
N THR A 59 -9.68 16.72 10.19
CA THR A 59 -10.51 17.23 11.31
C THR A 59 -11.56 18.26 10.82
N HIS A 60 -11.25 18.99 9.74
CA HIS A 60 -12.14 19.99 9.15
C HIS A 60 -12.64 19.57 7.75
N LEU A 61 -12.74 18.25 7.51
CA LEU A 61 -13.02 17.70 6.20
C LEU A 61 -14.30 18.25 5.54
N PRO A 62 -15.46 18.41 6.24
CA PRO A 62 -16.66 18.97 5.64
C PRO A 62 -16.43 20.38 5.09
N HIS A 63 -15.78 21.25 5.83
CA HIS A 63 -15.47 22.62 5.38
C HIS A 63 -14.62 22.63 4.10
N TYR A 64 -13.57 21.79 4.03
CA TYR A 64 -12.70 21.71 2.86
C TYR A 64 -13.40 21.06 1.66
N LEU A 65 -14.30 20.12 1.89
CA LEU A 65 -15.12 19.52 0.83
C LEU A 65 -16.08 20.55 0.23
N GLU A 66 -16.79 21.32 1.06
CA GLU A 66 -17.67 22.41 0.60
C GLU A 66 -16.91 23.46 -0.21
N GLN A 67 -15.74 23.89 0.29
CA GLN A 67 -14.90 24.85 -0.42
C GLN A 67 -14.42 24.31 -1.77
N PHE A 68 -13.94 23.06 -1.81
CA PHE A 68 -13.44 22.39 -2.99
C PHE A 68 -14.51 22.21 -4.06
N THR A 69 -15.69 21.71 -3.68
CA THR A 69 -16.80 21.49 -4.61
C THR A 69 -17.33 22.80 -5.19
N ALA A 70 -17.52 23.82 -4.36
CA ALA A 70 -17.94 25.14 -4.83
C ALA A 70 -16.96 25.74 -5.86
N LYS A 71 -15.64 25.51 -5.70
CA LYS A 71 -14.63 25.96 -6.66
C LYS A 71 -14.68 25.19 -7.98
N LEU A 72 -14.88 23.89 -7.95
CA LEU A 72 -15.04 23.07 -9.15
C LEU A 72 -16.31 23.47 -9.92
N GLU A 73 -17.45 23.53 -9.24
CA GLU A 73 -18.73 23.88 -9.84
C GLU A 73 -18.74 25.30 -10.46
N SER A 74 -18.06 26.25 -9.79
CA SER A 74 -17.92 27.63 -10.34
C SER A 74 -17.17 27.68 -11.68
N ARG A 75 -16.49 26.60 -12.08
CA ARG A 75 -15.78 26.45 -13.36
C ARG A 75 -16.47 25.48 -14.32
N GLY A 76 -17.70 25.08 -14.00
CA GLY A 76 -18.49 24.18 -14.85
C GLY A 76 -18.10 22.72 -14.75
N VAL A 77 -17.37 22.30 -13.71
CA VAL A 77 -17.11 20.90 -13.41
C VAL A 77 -18.33 20.29 -12.73
N ILE A 78 -18.74 19.11 -13.15
CA ILE A 78 -19.88 18.40 -12.57
C ILE A 78 -19.37 17.53 -11.43
N VAL A 79 -19.84 17.80 -10.21
CA VAL A 79 -19.42 17.07 -9.02
C VAL A 79 -20.49 16.06 -8.63
N HIS A 80 -20.04 14.82 -8.39
CA HIS A 80 -20.85 13.72 -7.91
C HIS A 80 -20.34 13.23 -6.57
N TRP A 81 -21.23 12.67 -5.77
CA TRP A 81 -20.92 12.04 -4.48
C TRP A 81 -21.29 10.59 -4.53
N ALA A 82 -20.40 9.74 -4.03
CA ALA A 82 -20.62 8.30 -3.92
C ALA A 82 -20.33 7.83 -2.49
N ALA A 83 -21.32 7.26 -1.84
CA ALA A 83 -21.20 6.75 -0.48
C ALA A 83 -20.36 5.47 -0.44
N ASP A 84 -20.47 4.63 -1.48
CA ASP A 84 -19.76 3.36 -1.56
C ASP A 84 -19.29 3.02 -2.99
N ALA A 85 -18.67 1.83 -3.13
CA ALA A 85 -18.15 1.34 -4.40
C ALA A 85 -19.26 1.10 -5.44
N ASN A 86 -20.45 0.67 -5.03
CA ASN A 86 -21.56 0.38 -5.97
C ASN A 86 -22.10 1.68 -6.56
N GLU A 87 -22.31 2.69 -5.72
CA GLU A 87 -22.75 4.00 -6.16
C GLU A 87 -21.71 4.68 -7.05
N PHE A 88 -20.42 4.60 -6.67
CA PHE A 88 -19.32 5.09 -7.51
C PHE A 88 -19.32 4.44 -8.90
N ASN A 89 -19.39 3.13 -8.97
CA ASN A 89 -19.39 2.40 -10.23
C ASN A 89 -20.63 2.71 -11.07
N GLY A 90 -21.80 2.87 -10.43
CA GLY A 90 -23.04 3.26 -11.09
C GLY A 90 -22.94 4.65 -11.73
N ILE A 91 -22.46 5.66 -10.96
CA ILE A 91 -22.26 7.03 -11.45
C ILE A 91 -21.31 7.05 -12.66
N VAL A 92 -20.17 6.36 -12.57
CA VAL A 92 -19.21 6.30 -13.69
C VAL A 92 -19.86 5.68 -14.93
N LEU A 93 -20.59 4.58 -14.78
CA LEU A 93 -21.28 3.92 -15.88
C LEU A 93 -22.35 4.83 -16.52
N ASP A 94 -23.12 5.55 -15.72
CA ASP A 94 -24.16 6.45 -16.21
C ASP A 94 -23.56 7.62 -17.00
N ILE A 95 -22.44 8.19 -16.54
CA ILE A 95 -21.69 9.22 -17.27
C ILE A 95 -21.22 8.65 -18.63
N LEU A 96 -20.60 7.47 -18.64
CA LEU A 96 -20.12 6.84 -19.87
C LEU A 96 -21.26 6.56 -20.86
N ARG A 97 -22.39 6.05 -20.38
CA ARG A 97 -23.58 5.77 -21.21
C ARG A 97 -24.23 7.04 -21.76
N ALA A 98 -24.32 8.11 -20.98
CA ALA A 98 -24.85 9.39 -21.41
C ALA A 98 -24.05 10.00 -22.59
N HIS A 99 -22.76 9.68 -22.67
CA HIS A 99 -21.86 10.11 -23.73
C HIS A 99 -21.61 9.05 -24.82
N ASN A 100 -22.33 7.93 -24.80
CA ASN A 100 -22.19 6.80 -25.71
C ASN A 100 -20.76 6.22 -25.75
N VAL A 101 -20.00 6.32 -24.67
CA VAL A 101 -18.63 5.81 -24.56
C VAL A 101 -18.61 4.29 -24.55
N LYS A 102 -17.75 3.73 -25.41
CA LYS A 102 -17.48 2.29 -25.48
C LYS A 102 -16.05 1.96 -24.99
N LYS A 103 -15.10 2.88 -25.20
CA LYS A 103 -13.71 2.71 -24.80
C LYS A 103 -13.31 3.81 -23.79
N LEU A 104 -12.90 3.38 -22.59
CA LEU A 104 -12.39 4.22 -21.52
C LEU A 104 -10.91 3.96 -21.31
N ILE A 105 -10.06 4.99 -21.40
CA ILE A 105 -8.66 4.88 -20.98
C ILE A 105 -8.50 5.43 -19.56
N LYS A 106 -7.77 4.71 -18.73
CA LYS A 106 -7.63 5.03 -17.31
C LYS A 106 -6.17 5.24 -16.93
N SER A 107 -5.86 6.34 -16.26
CA SER A 107 -4.60 6.43 -15.52
C SER A 107 -4.74 5.70 -14.17
N LYS A 108 -3.64 5.18 -13.69
CA LYS A 108 -3.58 4.42 -12.43
C LYS A 108 -4.33 5.09 -11.27
N SER A 109 -5.23 4.33 -10.63
CA SER A 109 -5.96 4.78 -9.44
C SER A 109 -6.23 3.63 -8.48
N MET A 110 -5.66 3.69 -7.27
CA MET A 110 -5.95 2.69 -6.25
C MET A 110 -7.39 2.74 -5.74
N LEU A 111 -8.07 3.89 -5.86
CA LEU A 111 -9.48 4.01 -5.49
C LEU A 111 -10.37 3.18 -6.41
N THR A 112 -10.10 3.21 -7.73
CA THR A 112 -10.86 2.39 -8.69
C THR A 112 -10.64 0.90 -8.47
N GLU A 113 -9.44 0.50 -7.99
CA GLU A 113 -9.15 -0.87 -7.57
C GLU A 113 -9.90 -1.24 -6.27
N GLU A 114 -9.97 -0.31 -5.29
CA GLU A 114 -10.76 -0.50 -4.07
C GLU A 114 -12.25 -0.73 -4.39
N CYS A 115 -12.77 -0.06 -5.42
CA CYS A 115 -14.16 -0.15 -5.85
C CYS A 115 -14.42 -1.27 -6.87
N ALA A 116 -13.40 -2.05 -7.27
CA ALA A 116 -13.49 -3.06 -8.33
C ALA A 116 -14.15 -2.52 -9.63
N MET A 117 -13.82 -1.27 -10.02
CA MET A 117 -14.46 -0.58 -11.14
C MET A 117 -14.25 -1.28 -12.49
N ASN A 118 -13.00 -1.71 -12.77
CA ASN A 118 -12.69 -2.31 -14.07
C ASN A 118 -13.54 -3.54 -14.38
N PRO A 119 -13.61 -4.59 -13.51
CA PRO A 119 -14.46 -5.74 -13.78
C PRO A 119 -15.94 -5.35 -13.94
N TYR A 120 -16.43 -4.43 -13.10
CA TYR A 120 -17.81 -3.96 -13.19
C TYR A 120 -18.12 -3.32 -14.56
N LEU A 121 -17.29 -2.39 -15.04
CA LEU A 121 -17.50 -1.71 -16.33
C LEU A 121 -17.35 -2.67 -17.52
N ILE A 122 -16.41 -3.62 -17.46
CA ILE A 122 -16.23 -4.64 -18.49
C ILE A 122 -17.48 -5.53 -18.59
N GLU A 123 -18.07 -5.96 -17.48
CA GLU A 123 -19.33 -6.69 -17.46
C GLU A 123 -20.50 -5.89 -18.06
N GLN A 124 -20.44 -4.55 -18.02
CA GLN A 124 -21.42 -3.65 -18.61
C GLN A 124 -21.12 -3.32 -20.09
N GLY A 125 -20.10 -3.93 -20.69
CA GLY A 125 -19.75 -3.79 -22.11
C GLY A 125 -18.88 -2.58 -22.43
N ILE A 126 -18.22 -1.97 -21.44
CA ILE A 126 -17.24 -0.91 -21.63
C ILE A 126 -15.85 -1.54 -21.76
N ASP A 127 -15.12 -1.20 -22.81
CA ASP A 127 -13.72 -1.55 -22.98
C ASP A 127 -12.87 -0.62 -22.09
N VAL A 128 -12.29 -1.16 -21.02
CA VAL A 128 -11.47 -0.41 -20.07
C VAL A 128 -10.00 -0.73 -20.28
N VAL A 129 -9.22 0.28 -20.65
CA VAL A 129 -7.78 0.15 -20.92
C VAL A 129 -6.97 0.88 -19.86
N GLU A 130 -6.04 0.18 -19.21
CA GLU A 130 -5.06 0.79 -18.33
C GLU A 130 -3.97 1.51 -19.14
N GLY A 131 -3.82 2.81 -18.91
CA GLY A 131 -2.83 3.65 -19.61
C GLY A 131 -1.46 3.71 -18.92
N ASP A 132 -1.30 3.13 -17.72
CA ASP A 132 -0.02 2.95 -17.02
C ASP A 132 0.59 1.62 -17.45
N LEU A 133 1.89 1.59 -17.80
CA LEU A 133 2.55 0.38 -18.30
C LEU A 133 2.45 -0.77 -17.28
N GLY A 134 2.72 -0.53 -16.02
CA GLY A 134 2.67 -1.57 -15.00
C GLY A 134 1.26 -2.09 -14.75
N GLU A 135 0.25 -1.21 -14.75
CA GLU A 135 -1.16 -1.59 -14.65
C GLU A 135 -1.62 -2.33 -15.91
N ARG A 136 -1.19 -1.90 -17.10
CA ARG A 136 -1.53 -2.60 -18.37
C ARG A 136 -0.99 -4.03 -18.36
N ILE A 137 0.23 -4.25 -17.92
CA ILE A 137 0.83 -5.60 -17.80
C ILE A 137 0.00 -6.48 -16.87
N VAL A 138 -0.40 -6.01 -15.69
CA VAL A 138 -1.22 -6.82 -14.78
C VAL A 138 -2.64 -7.00 -15.28
N GLN A 139 -3.21 -6.03 -16.00
CA GLN A 139 -4.50 -6.14 -16.68
C GLN A 139 -4.48 -7.27 -17.72
N LEU A 140 -3.51 -7.27 -18.62
CA LEU A 140 -3.32 -8.32 -19.64
C LEU A 140 -3.12 -9.69 -18.99
N LYS A 141 -2.34 -9.76 -17.89
CA LYS A 141 -2.14 -10.98 -17.09
C LYS A 141 -3.37 -11.40 -16.29
N LYS A 142 -4.44 -10.60 -16.28
CA LYS A 142 -5.67 -10.82 -15.50
C LYS A 142 -5.38 -10.99 -13.99
N GLN A 143 -4.46 -10.18 -13.49
CA GLN A 143 -4.05 -10.15 -12.09
C GLN A 143 -4.37 -8.80 -11.46
N ARG A 144 -4.42 -8.75 -10.13
CA ARG A 144 -4.49 -7.49 -9.41
C ARG A 144 -3.08 -6.89 -9.23
N PRO A 145 -2.97 -5.57 -9.04
CA PRO A 145 -1.70 -4.93 -8.71
C PRO A 145 -1.04 -5.56 -7.48
N SER A 146 0.28 -5.82 -7.55
CA SER A 146 1.02 -6.37 -6.41
C SER A 146 1.61 -5.29 -5.50
N HIS A 147 1.67 -4.03 -5.96
CA HIS A 147 2.19 -2.88 -5.25
C HIS A 147 1.47 -1.59 -5.68
N ILE A 148 1.34 -0.62 -4.79
CA ILE A 148 0.65 0.67 -5.08
C ILE A 148 1.36 1.44 -6.21
N VAL A 149 2.70 1.50 -6.20
CA VAL A 149 3.47 2.32 -7.15
C VAL A 149 4.01 1.49 -8.32
N MET A 150 4.38 0.24 -8.08
CA MET A 150 5.01 -0.66 -9.05
C MET A 150 4.19 -1.95 -9.21
N PRO A 151 3.02 -1.90 -9.87
CA PRO A 151 2.01 -2.98 -9.84
C PRO A 151 2.50 -4.31 -10.39
N ALA A 152 3.35 -4.30 -11.42
CA ALA A 152 3.85 -5.49 -12.12
C ALA A 152 5.20 -6.02 -11.59
N LEU A 153 5.76 -5.48 -10.49
CA LEU A 153 7.11 -5.80 -10.03
C LEU A 153 7.30 -7.29 -9.64
N HIS A 154 6.24 -8.02 -9.43
CA HIS A 154 6.27 -9.46 -9.17
C HIS A 154 6.59 -10.30 -10.42
N LEU A 155 6.47 -9.72 -11.61
CA LEU A 155 6.82 -10.38 -12.89
C LEU A 155 8.28 -10.17 -13.26
N THR A 156 8.84 -11.09 -14.02
CA THR A 156 10.15 -10.93 -14.65
C THR A 156 10.00 -10.28 -16.02
N ARG A 157 11.10 -9.77 -16.59
CA ARG A 157 11.08 -9.24 -17.97
C ARG A 157 10.77 -10.33 -18.99
N GLU A 158 11.24 -11.56 -18.73
CA GLU A 158 10.92 -12.73 -19.54
C GLU A 158 9.41 -13.03 -19.53
N GLU A 159 8.80 -13.03 -18.31
CA GLU A 159 7.34 -13.22 -18.15
C GLU A 159 6.54 -12.09 -18.84
N VAL A 160 7.09 -10.88 -18.93
CA VAL A 160 6.46 -9.75 -19.66
C VAL A 160 6.66 -9.90 -21.17
N GLY A 161 7.83 -10.32 -21.62
CA GLY A 161 8.10 -10.62 -23.03
C GLY A 161 7.14 -11.67 -23.59
N ASP A 162 7.03 -12.81 -22.89
CA ASP A 162 6.10 -13.90 -23.25
C ASP A 162 4.64 -13.38 -23.31
N LEU A 163 4.22 -12.58 -22.32
CA LEU A 163 2.88 -11.99 -22.31
C LEU A 163 2.64 -11.08 -23.52
N PHE A 164 3.61 -10.24 -23.87
CA PHE A 164 3.47 -9.33 -25.00
C PHE A 164 3.44 -10.07 -26.36
N GLU A 165 4.13 -11.20 -26.46
CA GLU A 165 3.99 -12.10 -27.61
C GLU A 165 2.58 -12.71 -27.68
N GLU A 166 2.09 -13.26 -26.56
CA GLU A 166 0.74 -13.85 -26.45
C GLU A 166 -0.36 -12.86 -26.83
N GLU A 167 -0.22 -11.58 -26.45
CA GLU A 167 -1.19 -10.52 -26.72
C GLU A 167 -0.95 -9.79 -28.07
N GLY A 168 0.07 -10.20 -28.84
CA GLY A 168 0.39 -9.60 -30.14
C GLY A 168 0.97 -8.18 -30.07
N ILE A 169 1.46 -7.76 -28.92
CA ILE A 169 2.11 -6.47 -28.67
C ILE A 169 3.57 -6.50 -29.13
N SER A 170 4.26 -7.62 -28.88
CA SER A 170 5.62 -7.89 -29.36
C SER A 170 5.58 -8.81 -30.59
N HIS A 171 6.47 -8.54 -31.56
CA HIS A 171 6.60 -9.35 -32.77
C HIS A 171 7.93 -10.12 -32.87
N GLU A 172 8.87 -9.84 -31.97
CA GLU A 172 10.17 -10.52 -31.89
C GLU A 172 10.12 -11.61 -30.83
N LYS A 173 10.13 -12.86 -31.25
CA LYS A 173 10.01 -14.01 -30.37
C LYS A 173 11.18 -14.13 -29.39
N GLY A 174 10.87 -14.24 -28.09
CA GLY A 174 11.85 -14.41 -27.03
C GLY A 174 12.70 -13.15 -26.74
N ASN A 175 12.32 -11.98 -27.25
CA ASN A 175 13.01 -10.73 -26.96
C ASN A 175 12.49 -10.14 -25.64
N ASP A 176 13.30 -10.22 -24.59
CA ASP A 176 13.02 -9.69 -23.24
C ASP A 176 13.80 -8.40 -22.92
N ASP A 177 14.38 -7.74 -23.94
CA ASP A 177 15.06 -6.46 -23.74
C ASP A 177 14.09 -5.38 -23.26
N PRO A 178 14.35 -4.71 -22.12
CA PRO A 178 13.44 -3.74 -21.56
C PRO A 178 13.14 -2.55 -22.49
N SER A 179 14.12 -2.11 -23.29
CA SER A 179 13.93 -1.00 -24.23
C SER A 179 13.01 -1.39 -25.35
N TYR A 180 13.17 -2.60 -25.90
CA TYR A 180 12.30 -3.16 -26.91
C TYR A 180 10.87 -3.33 -26.38
N LEU A 181 10.69 -3.97 -25.23
CA LEU A 181 9.37 -4.19 -24.63
C LEU A 181 8.66 -2.85 -24.32
N THR A 182 9.39 -1.87 -23.81
CA THR A 182 8.85 -0.52 -23.55
C THR A 182 8.43 0.16 -24.86
N HIS A 183 9.19 -0.02 -25.95
CA HIS A 183 8.82 0.52 -27.25
C HIS A 183 7.54 -0.11 -27.80
N CYS A 184 7.42 -1.45 -27.74
CA CYS A 184 6.22 -2.18 -28.14
C CYS A 184 4.99 -1.73 -27.34
N ALA A 185 5.11 -1.64 -26.02
CA ALA A 185 4.05 -1.14 -25.14
C ALA A 185 3.64 0.30 -25.48
N ARG A 186 4.63 1.18 -25.78
CA ARG A 186 4.36 2.56 -26.18
C ARG A 186 3.53 2.64 -27.44
N LEU A 187 3.84 1.83 -28.44
CA LEU A 187 3.09 1.81 -29.71
C LEU A 187 1.65 1.30 -29.48
N SER A 188 1.50 0.20 -28.76
CA SER A 188 0.19 -0.36 -28.41
C SER A 188 -0.65 0.63 -27.61
N LEU A 189 -0.12 1.21 -26.53
CA LEU A 189 -0.85 2.18 -25.71
C LEU A 189 -1.15 3.48 -26.44
N HIS A 190 -0.26 3.94 -27.33
CA HIS A 190 -0.54 5.13 -28.14
C HIS A 190 -1.81 4.95 -28.97
N HIS A 191 -1.99 3.78 -29.60
CA HIS A 191 -3.21 3.46 -30.34
C HIS A 191 -4.46 3.51 -29.43
N GLU A 192 -4.39 2.87 -28.25
CA GLU A 192 -5.46 2.88 -27.27
C GLU A 192 -5.83 4.30 -26.80
N PHE A 193 -4.83 5.16 -26.56
CA PHE A 193 -5.08 6.56 -26.19
C PHE A 193 -5.78 7.34 -27.30
N MET A 194 -5.40 7.11 -28.56
CA MET A 194 -6.01 7.82 -29.70
C MET A 194 -7.45 7.40 -29.96
N GLU A 195 -7.83 6.17 -29.62
CA GLU A 195 -9.17 5.64 -29.79
C GLU A 195 -10.09 5.88 -28.61
N ALA A 196 -9.54 6.26 -27.45
CA ALA A 196 -10.31 6.45 -26.24
C ALA A 196 -11.33 7.60 -26.37
N GLU A 197 -12.57 7.33 -26.01
CA GLU A 197 -13.69 8.29 -26.05
C GLU A 197 -13.81 9.05 -24.73
N ALA A 198 -13.36 8.43 -23.61
CA ALA A 198 -13.27 9.03 -22.31
C ALA A 198 -11.94 8.71 -21.62
N GLY A 199 -11.50 9.63 -20.76
CA GLY A 199 -10.35 9.42 -19.89
C GLY A 199 -10.76 9.46 -18.42
N LEU A 200 -10.22 8.52 -17.63
CA LEU A 200 -10.42 8.53 -16.18
C LEU A 200 -9.08 8.68 -15.46
N THR A 201 -9.03 9.60 -14.51
CA THR A 201 -7.86 9.77 -13.63
C THR A 201 -8.22 9.54 -12.18
N GLY A 202 -7.23 9.11 -11.39
CA GLY A 202 -7.27 9.27 -9.95
C GLY A 202 -6.95 10.70 -9.53
N CYS A 203 -6.78 10.89 -8.23
CA CYS A 203 -6.34 12.14 -7.63
C CYS A 203 -5.32 11.85 -6.54
N ASN A 204 -4.13 12.45 -6.63
CA ASN A 204 -3.16 12.42 -5.55
C ASN A 204 -3.53 13.41 -4.45
N PHE A 205 -3.88 14.65 -4.85
CA PHE A 205 -4.30 15.72 -3.95
C PHE A 205 -5.38 16.58 -4.60
N GLY A 206 -6.40 16.97 -3.83
CA GLY A 206 -7.34 18.03 -4.17
C GLY A 206 -7.00 19.29 -3.38
N VAL A 207 -6.84 20.43 -4.04
CA VAL A 207 -6.51 21.71 -3.38
C VAL A 207 -7.80 22.47 -3.11
N ALA A 208 -8.17 22.58 -1.83
CA ALA A 208 -9.51 23.06 -1.47
C ALA A 208 -9.81 24.52 -1.88
N ASP A 209 -8.85 25.42 -1.69
CA ASP A 209 -9.01 26.84 -1.97
C ASP A 209 -9.10 27.17 -3.47
N THR A 210 -8.55 26.29 -4.33
CA THR A 210 -8.53 26.50 -5.79
C THR A 210 -9.39 25.52 -6.58
N GLY A 211 -9.81 24.40 -6.01
CA GLY A 211 -10.51 23.33 -6.72
C GLY A 211 -9.60 22.55 -7.68
N ASP A 212 -8.29 22.62 -7.52
CA ASP A 212 -7.36 21.90 -8.39
C ASP A 212 -7.30 20.42 -8.04
N ILE A 213 -7.34 19.57 -9.04
CA ILE A 213 -7.08 18.15 -8.97
C ILE A 213 -5.66 17.92 -9.42
N VAL A 214 -4.82 17.38 -8.52
CA VAL A 214 -3.41 17.18 -8.76
C VAL A 214 -3.13 15.71 -8.97
N VAL A 215 -2.50 15.39 -10.11
CA VAL A 215 -2.08 14.04 -10.48
C VAL A 215 -0.56 14.02 -10.67
N CYS A 216 0.10 13.10 -9.99
CA CYS A 216 1.56 12.93 -10.02
C CYS A 216 1.88 11.61 -10.72
N THR A 217 2.55 11.67 -11.88
CA THR A 217 2.95 10.50 -12.67
C THR A 217 4.38 10.62 -13.18
N ASN A 218 4.94 9.52 -13.70
CA ASN A 218 6.24 9.50 -14.37
C ASN A 218 6.12 9.21 -15.86
N GLU A 219 4.94 8.88 -16.37
CA GLU A 219 4.74 8.38 -17.74
C GLU A 219 3.95 9.34 -18.64
N GLY A 220 3.41 10.44 -18.11
CA GLY A 220 2.53 11.36 -18.85
C GLY A 220 1.19 10.75 -19.26
N ASN A 221 0.86 9.57 -18.78
CA ASN A 221 -0.37 8.82 -19.10
C ASN A 221 -1.64 9.56 -18.65
N ALA A 222 -1.61 10.23 -17.51
CA ALA A 222 -2.73 11.04 -17.04
C ALA A 222 -2.98 12.23 -17.97
N ASP A 223 -1.92 12.89 -18.45
CA ASP A 223 -2.02 14.03 -19.37
C ASP A 223 -2.60 13.58 -20.71
N MET A 224 -2.21 12.42 -21.23
CA MET A 224 -2.80 11.86 -22.45
C MET A 224 -4.27 11.47 -22.23
N ALA A 225 -4.60 10.81 -21.12
CA ALA A 225 -5.98 10.42 -20.80
C ALA A 225 -6.93 11.62 -20.66
N THR A 226 -6.42 12.80 -20.33
CA THR A 226 -7.23 14.02 -20.16
C THR A 226 -7.21 14.96 -21.35
N SER A 227 -6.17 14.91 -22.18
CA SER A 227 -6.00 15.83 -23.31
C SER A 227 -6.52 15.28 -24.64
N ILE A 228 -6.58 13.96 -24.82
CA ILE A 228 -7.08 13.34 -26.07
C ILE A 228 -8.60 13.20 -26.06
N PRO A 229 -9.24 12.51 -25.09
CA PRO A 229 -10.70 12.44 -25.01
C PRO A 229 -11.34 13.78 -24.64
N LYS A 230 -12.60 13.98 -25.01
CA LYS A 230 -13.37 15.17 -24.59
C LYS A 230 -13.98 15.01 -23.19
N LEU A 231 -14.22 13.80 -22.77
CA LEU A 231 -14.80 13.48 -21.47
C LEU A 231 -13.68 13.09 -20.50
N HIS A 232 -13.58 13.83 -19.40
CA HIS A 232 -12.65 13.53 -18.31
C HIS A 232 -13.42 13.21 -17.02
N ILE A 233 -13.20 12.03 -16.46
CA ILE A 233 -13.77 11.60 -15.18
C ILE A 233 -12.65 11.48 -14.15
N VAL A 234 -12.84 12.07 -12.98
CA VAL A 234 -11.89 12.00 -11.86
C VAL A 234 -12.48 11.16 -10.74
N ALA A 235 -11.78 10.11 -10.34
CA ALA A 235 -12.08 9.33 -9.15
C ALA A 235 -11.27 9.82 -7.95
N MET A 236 -11.91 10.41 -6.94
CA MET A 236 -11.22 11.02 -5.80
C MET A 236 -11.84 10.58 -4.47
N GLY A 237 -11.02 9.97 -3.59
CA GLY A 237 -11.41 9.76 -2.19
C GLY A 237 -11.47 11.08 -1.42
N ILE A 238 -12.47 11.23 -0.57
CA ILE A 238 -12.70 12.47 0.19
C ILE A 238 -11.50 12.88 1.06
N GLU A 239 -10.66 11.92 1.45
CA GLU A 239 -9.44 12.16 2.25
C GLU A 239 -8.28 12.80 1.48
N LYS A 240 -8.40 12.99 0.16
CA LYS A 240 -7.30 13.50 -0.68
C LYS A 240 -7.07 15.00 -0.59
N LEU A 241 -7.91 15.73 0.10
CA LEU A 241 -7.81 17.18 0.20
C LEU A 241 -6.56 17.65 0.96
N VAL A 242 -6.07 18.80 0.51
CA VAL A 242 -5.15 19.71 1.20
C VAL A 242 -5.71 21.12 1.15
N PRO A 243 -5.42 22.00 2.14
CA PRO A 243 -6.03 23.32 2.23
C PRO A 243 -5.73 24.23 1.03
N ASN A 244 -4.45 24.33 0.66
CA ASN A 244 -3.93 25.31 -0.29
C ASN A 244 -2.63 24.83 -0.95
N TYR A 245 -2.06 25.63 -1.86
CA TYR A 245 -0.81 25.32 -2.57
C TYR A 245 0.42 25.25 -1.66
N GLU A 246 0.49 26.05 -0.61
CA GLU A 246 1.59 26.01 0.36
C GLU A 246 1.62 24.65 1.06
N SER A 247 0.44 24.14 1.41
CA SER A 247 0.28 22.79 1.95
C SER A 247 0.66 21.72 0.92
N LEU A 248 0.24 21.87 -0.34
CA LEU A 248 0.57 20.95 -1.43
C LEU A 248 2.09 20.87 -1.67
N ALA A 249 2.80 21.98 -1.61
CA ALA A 249 4.25 22.04 -1.81
C ALA A 249 5.02 21.12 -0.85
N VAL A 250 4.53 20.93 0.39
CA VAL A 250 5.11 19.99 1.35
C VAL A 250 5.03 18.55 0.82
N PHE A 251 3.87 18.16 0.28
CA PHE A 251 3.66 16.81 -0.24
C PHE A 251 4.41 16.54 -1.54
N HIS A 252 4.58 17.53 -2.41
CA HIS A 252 5.41 17.38 -3.61
C HIS A 252 6.87 17.06 -3.27
N ARG A 253 7.39 17.62 -2.20
CA ARG A 253 8.76 17.34 -1.72
C ARG A 253 8.90 15.95 -1.10
N LEU A 254 7.80 15.36 -0.61
CA LEU A 254 7.80 14.08 0.10
C LEU A 254 7.40 12.90 -0.80
N LEU A 255 6.39 13.06 -1.68
CA LEU A 255 5.71 11.95 -2.35
C LEU A 255 6.67 11.08 -3.16
N ALA A 256 7.39 11.64 -4.13
CA ALA A 256 8.27 10.90 -5.03
C ALA A 256 9.50 10.37 -4.30
N ARG A 257 10.07 11.14 -3.34
CA ARG A 257 11.18 10.68 -2.49
C ARG A 257 10.80 9.43 -1.70
N CYS A 258 9.59 9.40 -1.19
CA CYS A 258 9.09 8.25 -0.42
C CYS A 258 8.74 7.05 -1.29
N GLY A 259 8.21 7.28 -2.49
CA GLY A 259 7.76 6.22 -3.39
C GLY A 259 8.89 5.49 -4.10
N THR A 260 9.78 6.26 -4.72
CA THR A 260 10.78 5.78 -5.68
C THR A 260 12.19 6.34 -5.45
N GLY A 261 12.39 7.20 -4.45
CA GLY A 261 13.67 7.89 -4.23
C GLY A 261 13.93 9.09 -5.17
N GLN A 262 12.95 9.48 -5.98
CA GLN A 262 13.08 10.62 -6.90
C GLN A 262 12.83 11.94 -6.17
N PRO A 263 13.53 13.05 -6.54
CA PRO A 263 13.28 14.37 -5.93
C PRO A 263 11.87 14.91 -6.20
N ALA A 264 11.29 14.60 -7.36
CA ALA A 264 9.93 14.93 -7.79
C ALA A 264 9.45 13.90 -8.82
N THR A 265 8.14 13.84 -9.09
CA THR A 265 7.60 13.12 -10.25
C THR A 265 7.92 13.85 -11.55
N ALA A 266 8.03 13.10 -12.66
CA ALA A 266 8.30 13.69 -13.98
C ALA A 266 7.17 14.65 -14.42
N PHE A 267 5.92 14.30 -14.09
CA PHE A 267 4.74 15.09 -14.37
C PHE A 267 3.98 15.36 -13.07
N THR A 268 3.60 16.62 -12.87
CA THR A 268 2.69 17.05 -11.81
C THR A 268 1.65 17.94 -12.46
N SER A 269 0.52 17.35 -12.80
CA SER A 269 -0.51 18.00 -13.61
C SER A 269 -1.66 18.48 -12.74
N HIS A 270 -2.14 19.68 -13.04
CA HIS A 270 -3.22 20.34 -12.32
C HIS A 270 -4.42 20.48 -13.25
N PHE A 271 -5.51 19.79 -12.91
CA PHE A 271 -6.77 19.84 -13.65
C PHE A 271 -7.81 20.59 -12.81
N ARG A 272 -8.32 21.68 -13.32
CA ARG A 272 -9.28 22.54 -12.61
C ARG A 272 -10.58 22.80 -13.35
N GLN A 273 -10.64 22.41 -14.60
CA GLN A 273 -11.81 22.52 -15.49
C GLN A 273 -11.63 21.61 -16.69
N ALA A 274 -12.72 21.38 -17.42
CA ALA A 274 -12.67 20.66 -18.69
C ALA A 274 -11.78 21.38 -19.72
N ARG A 275 -11.18 20.62 -20.64
CA ARG A 275 -10.53 21.21 -21.81
C ARG A 275 -11.57 21.93 -22.71
N PRO A 276 -11.15 22.85 -23.59
CA PRO A 276 -12.09 23.51 -24.51
C PRO A 276 -12.93 22.51 -25.33
N GLY A 277 -14.25 22.64 -25.26
CA GLY A 277 -15.19 21.73 -25.92
C GLY A 277 -15.30 20.33 -25.33
N GLY A 278 -14.78 20.12 -24.13
CA GLY A 278 -14.91 18.90 -23.33
C GLY A 278 -15.80 19.09 -22.11
N GLU A 279 -15.96 17.99 -21.35
CA GLU A 279 -16.69 17.92 -20.10
C GLU A 279 -15.85 17.25 -19.03
N MET A 280 -15.97 17.70 -17.78
CA MET A 280 -15.21 17.14 -16.66
C MET A 280 -16.16 16.82 -15.51
N HIS A 281 -16.09 15.56 -15.05
CA HIS A 281 -16.80 15.07 -13.89
C HIS A 281 -15.82 14.71 -12.78
N VAL A 282 -16.18 15.04 -11.54
CA VAL A 282 -15.41 14.63 -10.35
C VAL A 282 -16.34 13.81 -9.47
N VAL A 283 -15.98 12.56 -9.24
CA VAL A 283 -16.70 11.67 -8.33
C VAL A 283 -15.94 11.60 -7.01
N LEU A 284 -16.51 12.23 -5.98
CA LEU A 284 -16.02 12.20 -4.60
C LEU A 284 -16.55 10.95 -3.91
N VAL A 285 -15.64 10.10 -3.42
CA VAL A 285 -15.97 8.77 -2.93
C VAL A 285 -15.65 8.66 -1.45
N ASP A 286 -16.67 8.32 -0.66
CA ASP A 286 -16.48 7.98 0.75
C ASP A 286 -15.95 6.55 0.92
N ASN A 287 -16.64 5.57 0.46
CA ASN A 287 -16.29 4.13 0.57
C ASN A 287 -15.75 3.76 1.96
N GLY A 288 -16.48 4.20 3.01
CA GLY A 288 -16.16 3.92 4.42
C GLY A 288 -15.13 4.84 5.07
N ARG A 289 -14.70 5.91 4.41
CA ARG A 289 -13.73 6.88 4.99
C ARG A 289 -14.33 7.67 6.15
N SER A 290 -15.62 8.00 6.09
CA SER A 290 -16.37 8.59 7.20
C SER A 290 -16.37 7.69 8.43
N ASN A 291 -16.55 6.38 8.28
CA ASN A 291 -16.47 5.43 9.38
C ASN A 291 -15.06 5.36 10.00
N ILE A 292 -14.01 5.52 9.18
CA ILE A 292 -12.63 5.63 9.67
C ILE A 292 -12.45 6.93 10.48
N LEU A 293 -13.05 8.02 10.02
CA LEU A 293 -12.96 9.32 10.67
C LEU A 293 -13.59 9.31 12.08
N GLU A 294 -14.66 8.55 12.29
CA GLU A 294 -15.30 8.37 13.59
C GLU A 294 -14.43 7.59 14.59
N SER A 295 -13.45 6.82 14.14
CA SER A 295 -12.59 6.02 15.00
C SER A 295 -11.39 6.83 15.49
N GLU A 296 -11.40 7.25 16.75
CA GLU A 296 -10.27 7.97 17.36
C GLU A 296 -8.95 7.18 17.25
N GLU A 297 -9.01 5.86 17.36
CA GLU A 297 -7.85 4.97 17.28
C GLU A 297 -7.31 4.83 15.86
N HIS A 298 -8.15 5.00 14.82
CA HIS A 298 -7.81 4.67 13.44
C HIS A 298 -7.89 5.82 12.44
N GLN A 299 -8.48 6.98 12.80
CA GLN A 299 -8.62 8.14 11.89
C GLN A 299 -7.30 8.59 11.24
N GLN A 300 -6.16 8.36 11.90
CA GLN A 300 -4.84 8.68 11.37
C GLN A 300 -4.52 7.94 10.05
N ILE A 301 -5.21 6.84 9.73
CA ILE A 301 -5.08 6.10 8.48
C ILE A 301 -5.42 6.98 7.27
N LEU A 302 -6.38 7.92 7.42
CA LEU A 302 -6.80 8.85 6.38
C LEU A 302 -5.72 9.89 6.00
N GLN A 303 -4.67 10.05 6.81
CA GLN A 303 -3.52 10.90 6.47
C GLN A 303 -2.65 10.29 5.37
N CYS A 304 -2.89 9.04 4.97
CA CYS A 304 -2.07 8.32 4.01
C CYS A 304 -2.12 8.94 2.61
N ILE A 305 -0.95 9.33 2.06
CA ILE A 305 -0.79 9.87 0.71
C ILE A 305 -0.52 8.81 -0.36
N ARG A 306 -0.62 7.52 -0.02
CA ARG A 306 -0.44 6.37 -0.93
C ARG A 306 0.94 6.30 -1.61
N CYS A 307 2.01 6.76 -0.97
CA CYS A 307 3.37 6.75 -1.54
C CYS A 307 4.04 5.37 -1.63
N GLY A 308 3.55 4.34 -0.92
CA GLY A 308 4.12 2.99 -0.97
C GLY A 308 5.35 2.74 -0.08
N ALA A 309 5.94 3.75 0.57
CA ALA A 309 7.17 3.60 1.38
C ALA A 309 7.08 2.51 2.46
N CYS A 310 5.91 2.35 3.09
CA CYS A 310 5.67 1.32 4.10
C CYS A 310 5.79 -0.12 3.54
N MET A 311 5.48 -0.33 2.26
CA MET A 311 5.66 -1.63 1.58
C MET A 311 7.13 -1.89 1.30
N ASN A 312 7.85 -0.89 0.79
CA ASN A 312 9.26 -0.99 0.42
C ASN A 312 10.14 -1.40 1.60
N THR A 313 9.81 -0.93 2.80
CA THR A 313 10.56 -1.26 4.02
C THR A 313 10.11 -2.56 4.71
N CYS A 314 8.89 -3.05 4.44
CA CYS A 314 8.28 -4.13 5.21
C CYS A 314 8.96 -5.49 4.96
N PRO A 315 9.58 -6.13 5.98
CA PRO A 315 10.23 -7.42 5.79
C PRO A 315 9.24 -8.53 5.43
N VAL A 316 8.00 -8.45 5.91
CA VAL A 316 6.94 -9.42 5.58
C VAL A 316 6.54 -9.27 4.12
N TYR A 317 6.21 -8.05 3.67
CA TYR A 317 5.83 -7.80 2.30
C TYR A 317 6.93 -8.22 1.30
N ARG A 318 8.18 -7.86 1.58
CA ARG A 318 9.32 -8.22 0.72
C ARG A 318 9.52 -9.72 0.55
N ARG A 319 9.14 -10.51 1.56
CA ARG A 319 9.32 -11.98 1.59
C ARG A 319 8.06 -12.77 1.28
N SER A 320 6.89 -12.14 1.23
CA SER A 320 5.63 -12.83 0.95
C SER A 320 4.95 -12.38 -0.35
N GLY A 321 5.38 -11.24 -0.92
CA GLY A 321 4.77 -10.64 -2.11
C GLY A 321 3.41 -9.99 -1.85
N GLY A 322 2.98 -9.10 -2.74
CA GLY A 322 1.73 -8.36 -2.60
C GLY A 322 0.49 -9.24 -2.67
N HIS A 323 0.52 -10.29 -3.49
CA HIS A 323 -0.61 -11.20 -3.66
C HIS A 323 -0.86 -12.13 -2.46
N SER A 324 0.03 -12.14 -1.46
CA SER A 324 -0.24 -12.86 -0.22
C SER A 324 -1.28 -12.16 0.66
N TYR A 325 -1.46 -10.86 0.51
CA TYR A 325 -2.48 -10.10 1.21
C TYR A 325 -3.85 -10.31 0.58
N THR A 326 -4.90 -10.32 1.38
CA THR A 326 -6.27 -10.53 0.92
C THR A 326 -6.91 -9.25 0.39
N TYR A 327 -6.55 -8.09 0.94
CA TYR A 327 -7.03 -6.78 0.49
C TYR A 327 -6.29 -6.32 -0.78
N VAL A 328 -6.97 -5.54 -1.61
CA VAL A 328 -6.44 -5.04 -2.88
C VAL A 328 -5.20 -4.17 -2.71
N ILE A 329 -5.16 -3.38 -1.64
CA ILE A 329 -3.96 -2.66 -1.22
C ILE A 329 -3.16 -3.57 -0.29
N PRO A 330 -1.97 -4.04 -0.70
CA PRO A 330 -1.16 -4.90 0.15
C PRO A 330 -0.31 -4.12 1.16
N GLY A 331 0.44 -4.83 1.98
CA GLY A 331 1.42 -4.25 2.91
C GLY A 331 0.80 -3.55 4.12
N PRO A 332 1.61 -2.84 4.92
CA PRO A 332 1.19 -2.34 6.23
C PRO A 332 -0.04 -1.44 6.21
N ILE A 333 -0.12 -0.49 5.27
CA ILE A 333 -1.29 0.39 5.18
C ILE A 333 -2.53 -0.37 4.75
N GLY A 334 -2.38 -1.34 3.83
CA GLY A 334 -3.49 -2.15 3.34
C GLY A 334 -4.08 -3.06 4.40
N VAL A 335 -3.27 -3.54 5.35
CA VAL A 335 -3.77 -4.31 6.49
C VAL A 335 -4.77 -3.49 7.31
N SER A 336 -4.44 -2.23 7.61
CA SER A 336 -5.34 -1.37 8.39
C SER A 336 -6.56 -0.92 7.60
N LEU A 337 -6.41 -0.58 6.32
CA LEU A 337 -7.53 -0.22 5.45
C LEU A 337 -8.50 -1.39 5.25
N GLY A 338 -7.97 -2.59 5.00
CA GLY A 338 -8.78 -3.79 4.86
C GLY A 338 -9.58 -4.11 6.12
N MET A 339 -8.96 -3.94 7.31
CA MET A 339 -9.66 -4.11 8.59
C MET A 339 -10.82 -3.12 8.78
N MET A 340 -10.67 -1.87 8.32
CA MET A 340 -11.75 -0.89 8.35
C MET A 340 -12.86 -1.21 7.33
N HIS A 341 -12.49 -1.79 6.19
CA HIS A 341 -13.45 -2.14 5.14
C HIS A 341 -14.21 -3.44 5.45
N ASN A 342 -13.49 -4.52 5.81
CA ASN A 342 -14.11 -5.83 6.10
C ASN A 342 -13.33 -6.59 7.19
N PRO A 343 -13.55 -6.27 8.49
CA PRO A 343 -12.81 -6.89 9.58
C PRO A 343 -13.04 -8.39 9.70
N THR A 344 -14.19 -8.90 9.21
CA THR A 344 -14.53 -10.34 9.29
C THR A 344 -13.69 -11.20 8.35
N PHE A 345 -13.15 -10.63 7.29
CA PHE A 345 -12.30 -11.31 6.31
C PHE A 345 -10.84 -10.88 6.41
N GLU A 346 -10.57 -9.57 6.55
CA GLU A 346 -9.23 -9.01 6.46
C GLU A 346 -8.36 -9.25 7.72
N TYR A 347 -8.95 -9.75 8.83
CA TYR A 347 -8.16 -10.16 10.00
C TYR A 347 -7.04 -11.16 9.67
N ASN A 348 -7.14 -11.88 8.56
CA ASN A 348 -6.10 -12.79 8.06
C ASN A 348 -4.74 -12.13 7.87
N ASN A 349 -4.70 -10.84 7.53
CA ASN A 349 -3.47 -10.09 7.26
C ASN A 349 -2.82 -9.54 8.54
N VAL A 350 -3.59 -9.30 9.59
CA VAL A 350 -3.13 -8.63 10.82
C VAL A 350 -2.04 -9.43 11.53
N SER A 351 -2.17 -10.76 11.57
CA SER A 351 -1.20 -11.65 12.22
C SER A 351 0.12 -11.80 11.46
N ALA A 352 0.17 -11.41 10.18
CA ALA A 352 1.38 -11.50 9.36
C ALA A 352 2.45 -10.47 9.76
N CYS A 353 2.05 -9.33 10.34
CA CYS A 353 2.99 -8.27 10.72
C CYS A 353 3.98 -8.73 11.80
N SER A 354 5.27 -8.39 11.65
CA SER A 354 6.31 -8.66 12.64
C SER A 354 6.39 -7.62 13.76
N LEU A 355 5.60 -6.53 13.69
CA LEU A 355 5.62 -5.38 14.60
C LEU A 355 7.01 -4.72 14.72
N CYS A 356 7.82 -4.73 13.67
CA CYS A 356 9.13 -4.08 13.65
C CYS A 356 9.06 -2.55 13.56
N LEU A 357 7.88 -1.97 13.30
CA LEU A 357 7.59 -0.53 13.21
C LEU A 357 8.40 0.24 12.13
N SER A 358 9.10 -0.46 11.25
CA SER A 358 9.85 0.19 10.17
C SER A 358 8.95 1.02 9.24
N CYS A 359 7.70 0.58 9.04
CA CYS A 359 6.70 1.33 8.28
C CYS A 359 6.28 2.66 8.94
N ASP A 360 6.32 2.74 10.27
CA ASP A 360 6.04 3.97 11.03
C ASP A 360 7.18 4.97 10.84
N SER A 361 8.43 4.47 10.90
CA SER A 361 9.62 5.32 10.78
C SER A 361 9.77 5.97 9.41
N VAL A 362 9.39 5.29 8.30
CA VAL A 362 9.52 5.82 6.94
C VAL A 362 8.32 6.64 6.47
N CYS A 363 7.20 6.61 7.17
CA CYS A 363 5.97 7.24 6.71
C CYS A 363 6.09 8.77 6.64
N PRO A 364 5.93 9.41 5.44
CA PRO A 364 6.06 10.85 5.31
C PRO A 364 4.96 11.65 6.02
N ALA A 365 3.78 11.05 6.18
CA ALA A 365 2.64 11.67 6.85
C ALA A 365 2.41 11.13 8.27
N LYS A 366 3.37 10.37 8.80
CA LYS A 366 3.34 9.78 10.17
C LYS A 366 2.03 9.03 10.49
N VAL A 367 1.55 8.24 9.52
CA VAL A 367 0.31 7.43 9.65
C VAL A 367 0.44 6.33 10.71
N ALA A 368 1.68 5.93 11.02
CA ALA A 368 2.00 4.86 11.96
C ALA A 368 1.31 3.51 11.66
N PRO A 369 1.47 2.93 10.45
CA PRO A 369 0.74 1.72 10.06
C PRO A 369 1.04 0.50 10.95
N GLY A 370 2.27 0.38 11.47
CA GLY A 370 2.65 -0.70 12.39
C GLY A 370 1.95 -0.58 13.73
N SER A 371 1.86 0.63 14.28
CA SER A 371 1.10 0.92 15.50
C SER A 371 -0.39 0.67 15.31
N GLN A 372 -0.96 1.02 14.15
CA GLN A 372 -2.35 0.71 13.79
C GLN A 372 -2.62 -0.81 13.78
N ILE A 373 -1.71 -1.60 13.22
CA ILE A 373 -1.82 -3.06 13.20
C ILE A 373 -1.75 -3.64 14.62
N TYR A 374 -0.95 -3.04 15.52
CA TYR A 374 -0.91 -3.45 16.91
C TYR A 374 -2.25 -3.24 17.62
N ILE A 375 -2.89 -2.08 17.41
CA ILE A 375 -4.23 -1.78 17.96
C ILE A 375 -5.24 -2.81 17.43
N TRP A 376 -5.22 -3.13 16.14
CA TRP A 376 -6.06 -4.18 15.56
C TRP A 376 -5.84 -5.55 16.20
N ARG A 377 -4.60 -5.93 16.54
CA ARG A 377 -4.33 -7.18 17.25
C ARG A 377 -4.99 -7.21 18.62
N GLN A 378 -4.93 -6.10 19.36
CA GLN A 378 -5.59 -5.98 20.66
C GLN A 378 -7.11 -6.14 20.51
N SER A 379 -7.71 -5.46 19.54
CA SER A 379 -9.15 -5.53 19.25
C SER A 379 -9.57 -6.95 18.87
N LEU A 380 -8.83 -7.63 17.98
CA LEU A 380 -9.10 -9.02 17.62
C LEU A 380 -8.98 -10.00 18.80
N SER A 381 -8.06 -9.76 19.73
CA SER A 381 -7.94 -10.55 20.95
C SER A 381 -9.15 -10.37 21.86
N LYS A 382 -9.62 -9.13 22.04
CA LYS A 382 -10.80 -8.81 22.88
C LYS A 382 -12.08 -9.49 22.35
N ILE A 383 -12.26 -9.56 21.03
CA ILE A 383 -13.45 -10.19 20.41
C ILE A 383 -13.29 -11.70 20.15
N GLY A 384 -12.26 -12.34 20.71
CA GLY A 384 -12.05 -13.78 20.63
C GLY A 384 -11.66 -14.33 19.26
N LYS A 385 -11.17 -13.47 18.33
CA LYS A 385 -10.67 -13.86 17.00
C LYS A 385 -9.17 -14.22 16.98
N ALA A 386 -8.46 -14.08 18.12
CA ALA A 386 -7.10 -14.54 18.25
C ALA A 386 -7.02 -16.08 18.18
N ASP A 387 -5.91 -16.60 17.62
CA ASP A 387 -5.66 -18.05 17.61
C ASP A 387 -5.60 -18.57 19.06
N PRO A 388 -6.42 -19.57 19.43
CA PRO A 388 -6.51 -20.06 20.80
C PRO A 388 -5.15 -20.49 21.38
N LEU A 389 -4.34 -21.19 20.59
CA LEU A 389 -3.00 -21.63 21.05
C LEU A 389 -2.10 -20.44 21.35
N LYS A 390 -2.10 -19.42 20.51
CA LYS A 390 -1.33 -18.18 20.75
C LYS A 390 -1.81 -17.44 21.98
N ARG A 391 -3.10 -17.44 22.24
CA ARG A 391 -3.71 -16.83 23.42
C ARG A 391 -3.21 -17.52 24.70
N GLU A 392 -3.30 -18.85 24.76
CA GLU A 392 -2.84 -19.63 25.92
C GLU A 392 -1.33 -19.47 26.14
N MET A 393 -0.53 -19.49 25.07
CA MET A 393 0.91 -19.23 25.16
C MET A 393 1.19 -17.82 25.70
N SER A 394 0.42 -16.80 25.29
CA SER A 394 0.59 -15.42 25.76
C SER A 394 0.28 -15.32 27.26
N VAL A 395 -0.80 -15.97 27.72
CA VAL A 395 -1.16 -16.02 29.15
C VAL A 395 -0.06 -16.72 29.94
N GLY A 396 0.46 -17.84 29.45
CA GLY A 396 1.57 -18.54 30.10
C GLY A 396 2.85 -17.70 30.20
N MET A 397 3.16 -16.92 29.16
CA MET A 397 4.31 -15.99 29.19
C MET A 397 4.07 -14.83 30.14
N ASP A 398 2.85 -14.31 30.22
CA ASP A 398 2.46 -13.24 31.14
C ASP A 398 2.74 -13.65 32.57
N VAL A 399 2.21 -14.81 32.99
CA VAL A 399 2.48 -15.40 34.32
C VAL A 399 3.98 -15.59 34.55
N LEU A 400 4.72 -16.07 33.54
CA LEU A 400 6.17 -16.27 33.64
C LEU A 400 6.92 -14.95 33.90
N PHE A 401 6.53 -13.87 33.21
CA PHE A 401 7.20 -12.57 33.30
C PHE A 401 6.80 -11.77 34.54
N GLU A 402 5.60 -11.97 35.07
CA GLU A 402 5.16 -11.36 36.33
C GLU A 402 5.86 -11.96 37.56
N HIS A 403 6.45 -13.17 37.44
CA HIS A 403 7.10 -13.87 38.55
C HIS A 403 8.62 -14.00 38.34
N PRO A 404 9.47 -13.10 38.87
CA PRO A 404 10.91 -13.09 38.63
C PRO A 404 11.62 -14.39 38.97
N ASP A 405 11.21 -15.08 40.04
CA ASP A 405 11.81 -16.34 40.45
C ASP A 405 11.50 -17.48 39.46
N LEU A 406 10.26 -17.55 38.98
CA LEU A 406 9.83 -18.49 37.95
C LEU A 406 10.58 -18.24 36.64
N TYR A 407 10.70 -16.97 36.24
CA TYR A 407 11.47 -16.56 35.06
C TYR A 407 12.94 -16.97 35.15
N GLN A 408 13.58 -16.73 36.34
CA GLN A 408 14.97 -17.14 36.58
C GLN A 408 15.13 -18.67 36.55
N ALA A 409 14.17 -19.41 37.08
CA ALA A 409 14.17 -20.88 37.03
C ALA A 409 14.08 -21.36 35.56
N ALA A 410 13.15 -20.78 34.77
CA ALA A 410 13.00 -21.08 33.35
C ALA A 410 14.30 -20.81 32.56
N LEU A 411 14.96 -19.67 32.80
CA LEU A 411 16.25 -19.34 32.17
C LEU A 411 17.39 -20.31 32.52
N ARG A 412 17.40 -20.88 33.74
CA ARG A 412 18.38 -21.89 34.12
C ARG A 412 18.13 -23.22 33.43
N MET A 413 16.88 -23.55 33.14
CA MET A 413 16.49 -24.78 32.45
C MET A 413 16.60 -24.65 30.91
N ALA A 414 16.55 -23.46 30.35
CA ALA A 414 16.55 -23.23 28.91
C ALA A 414 17.71 -23.92 28.16
N PRO A 415 18.96 -24.00 28.67
CA PRO A 415 20.05 -24.71 27.99
C PRO A 415 19.80 -26.21 27.81
N LEU A 416 18.92 -26.81 28.63
CA LEU A 416 18.56 -28.23 28.48
C LEU A 416 17.79 -28.47 27.16
N ALA A 417 17.12 -27.47 26.63
CA ALA A 417 16.46 -27.57 25.35
C ALA A 417 17.45 -27.77 24.17
N ASN A 418 18.73 -27.45 24.35
CA ASN A 418 19.75 -27.73 23.33
C ASN A 418 19.99 -29.24 23.13
N LEU A 419 19.69 -30.06 24.14
CA LEU A 419 19.81 -31.51 24.09
C LEU A 419 18.69 -32.20 23.30
N VAL A 420 17.56 -31.46 23.08
CA VAL A 420 16.41 -32.02 22.35
C VAL A 420 16.70 -31.97 20.85
N PRO A 421 16.58 -33.06 20.09
CA PRO A 421 16.78 -33.06 18.65
C PRO A 421 15.83 -32.09 17.92
N GLU A 422 16.30 -31.46 16.84
CA GLU A 422 15.51 -30.51 16.06
C GLU A 422 14.22 -31.15 15.52
N SER A 423 14.27 -32.42 15.11
CA SER A 423 13.10 -33.18 14.66
C SER A 423 11.98 -33.29 15.69
N MET A 424 12.31 -33.24 16.98
CA MET A 424 11.33 -33.28 18.08
C MET A 424 10.80 -31.89 18.43
N THR A 425 11.52 -30.82 18.16
CA THR A 425 11.12 -29.46 18.42
C THR A 425 10.29 -28.85 17.27
N HIS A 426 10.41 -29.36 16.04
CA HIS A 426 9.72 -28.93 14.84
C HIS A 426 8.41 -29.68 14.56
N PHE A 427 7.77 -30.20 15.62
CA PHE A 427 6.52 -30.94 15.47
C PHE A 427 5.37 -29.96 15.16
N THR A 428 4.97 -29.88 13.90
CA THR A 428 4.09 -28.84 13.32
C THR A 428 2.71 -28.68 13.98
N ARG A 429 2.19 -29.74 14.62
CA ARG A 429 0.88 -29.66 15.33
C ARG A 429 0.98 -29.03 16.73
N LEU A 430 2.09 -29.23 17.42
CA LEU A 430 2.29 -28.75 18.80
C LEU A 430 3.17 -27.51 18.86
N ASN A 431 4.03 -27.31 17.87
CA ASN A 431 4.90 -26.14 17.77
C ASN A 431 4.82 -25.51 16.37
N PRO A 432 3.78 -24.73 16.06
CA PRO A 432 3.68 -24.06 14.77
C PRO A 432 4.78 -23.02 14.53
N TRP A 433 5.50 -22.57 15.57
CA TRP A 433 6.67 -21.71 15.44
C TRP A 433 7.85 -22.40 14.73
N GLY A 434 7.99 -23.71 14.86
CA GLY A 434 9.04 -24.49 14.19
C GLY A 434 8.95 -24.50 12.66
N ILE A 435 7.79 -24.08 12.08
CA ILE A 435 7.63 -24.02 10.62
C ILE A 435 8.46 -22.85 10.07
N GLY A 436 9.53 -23.18 9.31
CA GLY A 436 10.40 -22.19 8.68
C GLY A 436 11.38 -21.48 9.62
N HIS A 437 11.50 -21.93 10.87
CA HIS A 437 12.49 -21.45 11.83
C HIS A 437 13.50 -22.56 12.12
N THR A 438 14.76 -22.18 12.32
CA THR A 438 15.77 -23.05 12.88
C THR A 438 15.63 -23.10 14.41
N LYS A 439 16.02 -24.21 15.02
CA LYS A 439 16.03 -24.33 16.48
C LYS A 439 16.97 -23.29 17.10
N PRO A 440 16.48 -22.46 18.04
CA PRO A 440 17.36 -21.51 18.73
C PRO A 440 18.36 -22.28 19.63
N GLU A 441 19.60 -21.82 19.62
CA GLU A 441 20.61 -22.29 20.55
C GLU A 441 20.59 -21.41 21.80
N PHE A 442 20.29 -22.00 22.94
CA PHE A 442 20.27 -21.31 24.23
C PHE A 442 21.67 -21.24 24.82
N ALA A 443 22.06 -20.03 25.23
CA ALA A 443 23.32 -19.82 25.92
C ALA A 443 23.37 -20.61 27.25
N LYS A 444 24.55 -21.18 27.61
CA LYS A 444 24.74 -21.97 28.84
C LYS A 444 24.43 -21.19 30.12
N LYS A 445 24.59 -19.84 30.09
CA LYS A 445 24.29 -18.93 31.20
C LYS A 445 23.46 -17.79 30.69
N SER A 446 22.45 -17.40 31.46
CA SER A 446 21.67 -16.21 31.18
C SER A 446 22.51 -14.92 31.32
N PHE A 447 22.11 -13.84 30.64
CA PHE A 447 22.73 -12.52 30.81
C PHE A 447 22.81 -12.12 32.30
N HIS A 448 21.75 -12.35 33.07
CA HIS A 448 21.68 -12.04 34.49
C HIS A 448 22.72 -12.81 35.32
N GLN A 449 23.01 -14.09 34.97
CA GLN A 449 24.06 -14.86 35.61
C GLN A 449 25.44 -14.29 35.27
N LEU A 450 25.71 -14.01 33.99
CA LEU A 450 26.95 -13.39 33.54
C LEU A 450 27.21 -12.04 34.17
N TRP A 451 26.14 -11.24 34.29
CA TRP A 451 26.19 -9.95 34.97
C TRP A 451 26.59 -10.09 36.44
N LYS A 452 25.94 -10.99 37.20
CA LYS A 452 26.29 -11.25 38.58
C LYS A 452 27.73 -11.78 38.76
N GLU A 453 28.24 -12.52 37.77
CA GLU A 453 29.62 -13.04 37.74
C GLU A 453 30.64 -11.97 37.29
N GLY A 454 30.24 -10.78 36.89
CA GLY A 454 31.12 -9.73 36.35
C GLY A 454 31.75 -10.06 35.01
N LYS A 455 31.13 -10.98 34.24
CA LYS A 455 31.66 -11.49 32.94
C LYS A 455 31.01 -10.82 31.73
N VAL A 456 30.40 -9.64 31.89
CA VAL A 456 29.84 -8.86 30.79
C VAL A 456 30.83 -7.79 30.41
N ASP A 457 31.39 -7.89 29.20
CA ASP A 457 32.37 -6.92 28.69
C ASP A 457 31.75 -5.52 28.61
N GLY A 458 32.54 -4.53 29.02
CA GLY A 458 32.20 -3.10 28.90
C GLY A 458 31.60 -2.43 30.14
N MET A 459 31.31 -3.14 31.25
CA MET A 459 30.79 -2.54 32.48
C MET A 459 31.72 -2.78 33.67
N LYS A 460 32.44 -1.72 34.08
CA LYS A 460 33.13 -1.72 35.38
C LYS A 460 32.07 -1.65 36.49
N HIS A 461 31.84 -2.77 37.19
CA HIS A 461 31.09 -2.74 38.42
C HIS A 461 31.81 -1.86 39.45
N LYS A 462 31.27 -0.68 39.78
CA LYS A 462 31.62 -0.06 41.03
C LYS A 462 31.11 -0.97 42.14
N LYS A 463 32.03 -1.70 42.80
CA LYS A 463 31.69 -2.36 44.07
C LYS A 463 31.19 -1.30 45.04
N LYS A 464 29.94 -1.43 45.47
CA LYS A 464 29.47 -0.80 46.70
C LYS A 464 29.94 -1.63 47.89
#